data_348a6cfbe1408aa2d4c0fd69a973ff9f
#
_entry.id   348a6cfbe1408aa2d4c0fd69a973ff9f
#
_cell.length_a   1.000
_cell.length_b   1.000
_cell.length_c   1.000
_cell.angle_alpha   90.00
_cell.angle_beta   90.00
_cell.angle_gamma   90.00
#
_symmetry.space_group_name_H-M   'P 1'
#
loop_
_entity.id
_entity.type
_entity.pdbx_description
1 polymer ?
#
loop_
_entity_poly.entity_id
_entity_poly.type
_entity_poly.pdbx_seq_one_letter_code
_entity_poly.pdbx_strand_id
1 'polypeptide(L)' 'MARTKKQIIKSTEEWLDERWAIANMEINKDNPYSADIQYYKGAIAAVEWLGYDWKREDGKHKLFK' A
#
# COMPACT_ATOMS: atom_id res chain seq x y z
N MET A 1 -8.53 -19.49 -12.37
CA MET A 1 -7.10 -19.55 -12.73
C MET A 1 -6.26 -18.85 -11.67
N ALA A 2 -5.14 -19.45 -11.32
CA ALA A 2 -4.23 -18.84 -10.37
C ALA A 2 -3.50 -17.67 -11.03
N ARG A 3 -3.33 -16.58 -10.29
CA ARG A 3 -2.53 -15.45 -10.75
C ARG A 3 -1.05 -15.83 -10.73
N THR A 4 -0.29 -15.28 -11.66
CA THR A 4 1.15 -15.42 -11.61
C THR A 4 1.69 -14.54 -10.47
N LYS A 5 2.90 -14.84 -10.00
CA LYS A 5 3.56 -14.03 -8.99
C LYS A 5 3.67 -12.56 -9.43
N LYS A 6 4.00 -12.33 -10.69
CA LYS A 6 4.10 -11.00 -11.26
C LYS A 6 2.77 -10.24 -11.20
N GLN A 7 1.67 -10.92 -11.50
CA GLN A 7 0.34 -10.32 -11.44
C GLN A 7 -0.05 -9.98 -10.01
N ILE A 8 0.29 -10.84 -9.06
CA ILE A 8 0.00 -10.58 -7.63
C ILE A 8 0.79 -9.37 -7.15
N ILE A 9 2.07 -9.27 -7.52
CA ILE A 9 2.90 -8.13 -7.14
C ILE A 9 2.32 -6.84 -7.72
N LYS A 10 1.97 -6.83 -8.99
CA LYS A 10 1.40 -5.65 -9.64
C LYS A 10 0.08 -5.24 -8.99
N SER A 11 -0.81 -6.18 -8.72
CA SER A 11 -2.09 -5.89 -8.07
C SER A 11 -1.86 -5.32 -6.67
N THR A 12 -0.88 -5.85 -5.95
CA THR A 12 -0.54 -5.36 -4.61
C THR A 12 -0.01 -3.93 -4.66
N GLU A 13 0.85 -3.63 -5.62
CA GLU A 13 1.37 -2.27 -5.81
C GLU A 13 0.23 -1.29 -6.08
N GLU A 14 -0.70 -1.66 -6.96
CA GLU A 14 -1.87 -0.82 -7.28
C GLU A 14 -2.77 -0.61 -6.06
N TRP A 15 -2.94 -1.66 -5.27
CA TRP A 15 -3.71 -1.59 -4.02
C TRP A 15 -3.08 -0.62 -3.03
N LEU A 16 -1.76 -0.67 -2.88
CA LEU A 16 -1.03 0.25 -2.00
C LEU A 16 -1.14 1.69 -2.51
N ASP A 17 -1.07 1.90 -3.84
CA ASP A 17 -1.25 3.23 -4.43
C ASP A 17 -2.62 3.80 -4.07
N GLU A 18 -3.66 2.99 -4.20
CA GLU A 18 -5.03 3.39 -3.88
C GLU A 18 -5.19 3.73 -2.40
N ARG A 19 -4.68 2.84 -1.52
CA ARG A 19 -4.80 3.07 -0.08
C ARG A 19 -4.00 4.29 0.37
N TRP A 20 -2.87 4.55 -0.27
CA TRP A 20 -2.09 5.75 -0.01
C TRP A 20 -2.87 7.01 -0.38
N ALA A 21 -3.48 7.01 -1.56
CA ALA A 21 -4.27 8.15 -2.01
C ALA A 21 -5.43 8.43 -1.05
N ILE A 22 -6.11 7.38 -0.60
CA ILE A 22 -7.23 7.52 0.35
C ILE A 22 -6.72 8.05 1.69
N ALA A 23 -5.60 7.53 2.19
CA ALA A 23 -5.02 7.96 3.46
C ALA A 23 -4.62 9.44 3.45
N ASN A 24 -4.34 9.99 2.27
CA ASN A 24 -3.94 11.39 2.11
C ASN A 24 -5.08 12.31 1.66
N MET A 25 -6.32 11.83 1.67
CA MET A 25 -7.47 12.68 1.37
C MET A 25 -7.63 13.77 2.41
N GLU A 26 -8.21 14.89 1.99
CA GLU A 26 -8.40 16.05 2.86
C GLU A 26 -9.08 15.71 4.19
N ILE A 27 -10.04 14.79 4.15
CA ILE A 27 -10.76 14.37 5.36
C ILE A 27 -9.85 13.72 6.40
N ASN A 28 -8.71 13.17 5.99
CA ASN A 28 -7.77 12.51 6.88
C ASN A 28 -6.58 13.37 7.28
N LYS A 29 -6.50 14.58 6.75
CA LYS A 29 -5.32 15.44 6.85
C LYS A 29 -4.87 15.71 8.29
N ASP A 30 -5.81 15.99 9.17
CA ASP A 30 -5.51 16.33 10.56
C ASP A 30 -5.91 15.22 11.54
N ASN A 31 -6.09 14.00 11.04
CA ASN A 31 -6.51 12.89 11.87
C ASN A 31 -5.55 11.71 11.72
N PRO A 32 -4.43 11.68 12.50
CA PRO A 32 -3.44 10.61 12.39
C PRO A 32 -3.96 9.23 12.80
N TYR A 33 -5.11 9.17 13.44
CA TYR A 33 -5.72 7.91 13.88
C TYR A 33 -6.91 7.49 13.01
N SER A 34 -7.08 8.10 11.84
CA SER A 34 -8.18 7.72 10.95
C SER A 34 -8.03 6.26 10.51
N ALA A 35 -9.17 5.61 10.27
CA ALA A 35 -9.19 4.22 9.81
C ALA A 35 -8.42 4.06 8.49
N ASP A 36 -8.52 5.04 7.60
CA ASP A 36 -7.83 4.98 6.31
C ASP A 36 -6.32 4.99 6.47
N ILE A 37 -5.79 5.84 7.36
CA ILE A 37 -4.36 5.89 7.63
C ILE A 37 -3.90 4.58 8.27
N GLN A 38 -4.65 4.07 9.24
CA GLN A 38 -4.31 2.81 9.90
C GLN A 38 -4.38 1.63 8.93
N TYR A 39 -5.33 1.65 8.02
CA TYR A 39 -5.43 0.62 6.98
C TYR A 39 -4.16 0.61 6.12
N TYR A 40 -3.74 1.78 5.65
CA TYR A 40 -2.53 1.88 4.83
C TYR A 40 -1.30 1.37 5.60
N LYS A 41 -1.13 1.79 6.85
CA LYS A 41 -0.01 1.34 7.68
C LYS A 41 -0.03 -0.17 7.86
N GLY A 42 -1.22 -0.75 8.07
CA GLY A 42 -1.37 -2.20 8.19
C GLY A 42 -1.03 -2.92 6.89
N ALA A 43 -1.41 -2.35 5.76
CA ALA A 43 -1.09 -2.93 4.46
C ALA A 43 0.42 -2.96 4.22
N ILE A 44 1.11 -1.87 4.55
CA ILE A 44 2.57 -1.81 4.45
C ILE A 44 3.22 -2.84 5.39
N ALA A 45 2.74 -2.93 6.62
CA ALA A 45 3.25 -3.90 7.58
C ALA A 45 3.09 -5.34 7.06
N ALA A 46 1.95 -5.65 6.44
CA ALA A 46 1.71 -6.97 5.87
C ALA A 46 2.69 -7.29 4.73
N VAL A 47 2.94 -6.32 3.86
CA VAL A 47 3.90 -6.47 2.77
C VAL A 47 5.30 -6.76 3.31
N GLU A 48 5.72 -6.02 4.32
CA GLU A 48 7.03 -6.22 4.96
C GLU A 48 7.09 -7.59 5.65
N TRP A 49 6.01 -7.99 6.30
CA TRP A 49 5.92 -9.29 6.96
C TRP A 49 6.10 -10.45 5.98
N LEU A 50 5.60 -10.27 4.74
CA LEU A 50 5.75 -11.28 3.68
C LEU A 50 7.15 -11.31 3.07
N GLY A 51 8.05 -10.43 3.52
CA GLY A 51 9.44 -10.44 3.09
C GLY A 51 9.74 -9.54 1.90
N TYR A 52 8.82 -8.64 1.56
CA TYR A 52 9.08 -7.69 0.48
C TYR A 52 9.65 -6.40 1.03
N ASP A 53 10.59 -5.82 0.28
CA ASP A 53 10.96 -4.43 0.45
C ASP A 53 10.06 -3.59 -0.45
N TRP A 54 9.98 -2.31 -0.18
CA TRP A 54 9.14 -1.42 -0.98
C TRP A 54 9.72 0.00 -1.00
N LYS A 55 9.33 0.75 -2.02
CA LYS A 55 9.60 2.18 -2.06
C LYS A 55 8.40 2.90 -2.64
N ARG A 56 8.29 4.18 -2.37
CA ARG A 56 7.19 5.02 -2.84
C ARG A 56 7.76 6.28 -3.47
N GLU A 57 7.31 6.57 -4.70
CA GLU A 57 7.65 7.80 -5.40
C GLU A 57 6.38 8.35 -6.04
N ASP A 58 6.04 9.60 -5.77
CA ASP A 58 4.85 10.28 -6.30
C ASP A 58 3.56 9.47 -6.06
N GLY A 59 3.45 8.84 -4.88
CA GLY A 59 2.28 8.05 -4.53
C GLY A 59 2.22 6.69 -5.19
N LYS A 60 3.25 6.30 -5.93
CA LYS A 60 3.34 4.99 -6.57
C LYS A 60 4.30 4.09 -5.81
N HIS A 61 3.87 2.86 -5.59
CA HIS A 61 4.63 1.89 -4.83
C HIS A 61 5.29 0.87 -5.74
N LYS A 62 6.49 0.47 -5.36
CA LYS A 62 7.23 -0.62 -6.00
C LYS A 62 7.61 -1.63 -4.95
N LEU A 63 7.33 -2.90 -5.21
CA LEU A 63 7.72 -4.01 -4.35
C LEU A 63 8.88 -4.75 -4.97
N PHE A 64 9.83 -5.14 -4.13
CA PHE A 64 10.99 -5.93 -4.58
C PHE A 64 11.49 -6.80 -3.42
N LYS A 65 12.24 -7.80 -3.78
CA LYS A 65 12.86 -8.68 -2.78
C LYS A 65 14.35 -8.55 -2.78
#